data_56a3b0cd44d1c48e859f115d49c5c15b
#
_entry.id   56a3b0cd44d1c48e859f115d49c5c15b
#
_cell.length_a   1.000
_cell.length_b   1.000
_cell.length_c   1.000
_cell.angle_alpha   90.00
_cell.angle_beta   90.00
_cell.angle_gamma   90.00
#
_symmetry.space_group_name_H-M   'P 1'
#
loop_
_entity.id
_entity.type
_entity.pdbx_description
1 polymer ?
#
loop_
_entity_poly.entity_id
_entity_poly.type
_entity_poly.pdbx_seq_one_letter_code
_entity_poly.pdbx_strand_id
1 'polypeptide(L)'
;MTLLYTEVEEELRASVRDLLADRCRPDAVLRRAESASPYDADLWKTLSREIGVAGLLVPEEYGGAGASAREAAVVLEELGRAVAPVPFLTSAVLATEALLQAGVHEGLPAGGRDLLAELAAGETTAALAVSLAASPYRPLPPPVALNDHGALDGEIRAVAGADAADVLLVPVGTALYRVWAEGARIDVVPSLDLTRPIAVVTLSGAPGERLGAFDARRVLAFGAGLLTSEQLGVAEWCLATTLAHIRERHQFARPIGSFQAIKHRMADLWLDVARARAAARNAANLLAARPEPGTEAALEAEAATAVAKSWCSEVAVRVAEEGVQLHGGTGMTWEHPLHLYLKRAKASETALGTPGAHRDALSVLADLPAPI
;
A
#
# COMPACT_ATOMS: atom_id res chain seq x y z
N MET A 1 -20.16 16.08 2.16
CA MET A 1 -19.57 15.08 1.25
C MET A 1 -19.82 13.68 1.82
N THR A 2 -20.21 12.68 1.03
CA THR A 2 -20.46 11.33 1.54
C THR A 2 -19.20 10.49 1.47
N LEU A 3 -18.94 9.68 2.52
CA LEU A 3 -17.86 8.66 2.55
C LEU A 3 -18.34 7.32 1.96
N LEU A 4 -19.57 7.26 1.44
CA LEU A 4 -20.07 6.10 0.71
C LEU A 4 -19.46 6.09 -0.69
N TYR A 5 -19.28 4.90 -1.22
CA TYR A 5 -18.86 4.72 -2.59
C TYR A 5 -19.97 5.10 -3.56
N THR A 6 -19.59 5.66 -4.71
CA THR A 6 -20.46 5.90 -5.84
C THR A 6 -20.81 4.57 -6.54
N GLU A 7 -21.77 4.60 -7.46
CA GLU A 7 -22.14 3.42 -8.26
C GLU A 7 -20.92 2.88 -9.06
N VAL A 8 -20.15 3.78 -9.67
CA VAL A 8 -18.93 3.42 -10.43
C VAL A 8 -17.86 2.78 -9.52
N GLU A 9 -17.65 3.34 -8.31
CA GLU A 9 -16.70 2.77 -7.34
C GLU A 9 -17.18 1.40 -6.83
N GLU A 10 -18.49 1.17 -6.65
CA GLU A 10 -19.03 -0.14 -6.26
C GLU A 10 -18.96 -1.16 -7.42
N GLU A 11 -19.12 -0.76 -8.66
CA GLU A 11 -18.91 -1.62 -9.83
C GLU A 11 -17.43 -2.04 -9.97
N LEU A 12 -16.50 -1.09 -9.81
CA LEU A 12 -15.06 -1.39 -9.77
C LEU A 12 -14.73 -2.35 -8.62
N ARG A 13 -15.29 -2.09 -7.44
CA ARG A 13 -15.14 -2.94 -6.26
C ARG A 13 -15.62 -4.37 -6.51
N ALA A 14 -16.81 -4.52 -7.11
CA ALA A 14 -17.37 -5.83 -7.44
C ALA A 14 -16.47 -6.59 -8.43
N SER A 15 -16.03 -5.94 -9.50
CA SER A 15 -15.16 -6.54 -10.52
C SER A 15 -13.83 -7.02 -9.94
N VAL A 16 -13.17 -6.20 -9.11
CA VAL A 16 -11.91 -6.59 -8.45
C VAL A 16 -12.16 -7.72 -7.45
N ARG A 17 -13.21 -7.65 -6.64
CA ARG A 17 -13.58 -8.66 -5.65
C ARG A 17 -13.84 -10.02 -6.30
N ASP A 18 -14.61 -10.06 -7.38
CA ASP A 18 -14.98 -11.31 -8.05
C ASP A 18 -13.74 -11.98 -8.65
N LEU A 19 -12.84 -11.20 -9.28
CA LEU A 19 -11.57 -11.72 -9.77
C LEU A 19 -10.70 -12.28 -8.63
N LEU A 20 -10.59 -11.55 -7.52
CA LEU A 20 -9.78 -11.99 -6.38
C LEU A 20 -10.38 -13.21 -5.67
N ALA A 21 -11.71 -13.33 -5.61
CA ALA A 21 -12.37 -14.51 -5.05
C ALA A 21 -12.05 -15.78 -5.83
N ASP A 22 -11.90 -15.66 -7.16
CA ASP A 22 -11.51 -16.77 -8.03
C ASP A 22 -10.00 -17.10 -7.93
N ARG A 23 -9.14 -16.06 -7.97
CA ARG A 23 -7.69 -16.22 -8.14
C ARG A 23 -6.88 -16.19 -6.85
N CYS A 24 -7.34 -15.47 -5.82
CA CYS A 24 -6.63 -15.27 -4.56
C CYS A 24 -7.24 -16.05 -3.40
N ARG A 25 -7.58 -17.31 -3.62
CA ARG A 25 -7.99 -18.17 -2.49
C ARG A 25 -6.83 -18.29 -1.50
N PRO A 26 -7.08 -18.32 -0.19
CA PRO A 26 -6.02 -18.30 0.83
C PRO A 26 -4.95 -19.37 0.65
N ASP A 27 -5.35 -20.59 0.23
CA ASP A 27 -4.43 -21.68 -0.07
C ASP A 27 -3.55 -21.41 -1.30
N ALA A 28 -4.06 -20.71 -2.31
CA ALA A 28 -3.29 -20.31 -3.49
C ALA A 28 -2.29 -19.18 -3.14
N VAL A 29 -2.72 -18.21 -2.34
CA VAL A 29 -1.85 -17.14 -1.85
C VAL A 29 -0.71 -17.70 -1.01
N LEU A 30 -0.99 -18.65 -0.11
CA LEU A 30 0.04 -19.29 0.72
C LEU A 30 1.08 -20.01 -0.15
N ARG A 31 0.63 -20.86 -1.08
CA ARG A 31 1.55 -21.55 -2.00
C ARG A 31 2.39 -20.58 -2.84
N ARG A 32 1.80 -19.48 -3.29
CA ARG A 32 2.51 -18.45 -4.04
C ARG A 32 3.56 -17.76 -3.16
N ALA A 33 3.19 -17.35 -1.95
CA ALA A 33 4.07 -16.68 -1.00
C ALA A 33 5.28 -17.53 -0.57
N GLU A 34 5.16 -18.87 -0.61
CA GLU A 34 6.24 -19.83 -0.31
C GLU A 34 7.09 -20.18 -1.56
N SER A 35 6.70 -19.73 -2.74
CA SER A 35 7.43 -20.04 -3.98
C SER A 35 8.65 -19.12 -4.15
N ALA A 36 9.53 -19.49 -5.09
CA ALA A 36 10.67 -18.68 -5.48
C ALA A 36 10.26 -17.33 -6.14
N SER A 37 9.01 -17.23 -6.62
CA SER A 37 8.44 -16.01 -7.21
C SER A 37 7.10 -15.72 -6.52
N PRO A 38 7.09 -15.04 -5.37
CA PRO A 38 5.88 -14.74 -4.63
C PRO A 38 4.95 -13.74 -5.33
N TYR A 39 5.48 -12.94 -6.25
CA TYR A 39 4.70 -12.05 -7.10
C TYR A 39 3.81 -12.82 -8.09
N ASP A 40 2.53 -12.45 -8.20
CA ASP A 40 1.58 -13.08 -9.14
C ASP A 40 1.43 -12.26 -10.42
N ALA A 41 2.34 -12.51 -11.38
CA ALA A 41 2.36 -11.80 -12.66
C ALA A 41 1.09 -12.04 -13.50
N ASP A 42 0.50 -13.23 -13.46
CA ASP A 42 -0.70 -13.54 -14.22
C ASP A 42 -1.92 -12.80 -13.66
N LEU A 43 -2.04 -12.76 -12.33
CA LEU A 43 -3.08 -11.97 -11.68
C LEU A 43 -2.88 -10.47 -11.96
N TRP A 44 -1.64 -9.98 -11.85
CA TRP A 44 -1.33 -8.59 -12.16
C TRP A 44 -1.70 -8.23 -13.59
N LYS A 45 -1.37 -9.08 -14.55
CA LYS A 45 -1.72 -8.89 -15.96
C LYS A 45 -3.24 -8.81 -16.17
N THR A 46 -4.01 -9.68 -15.50
CA THR A 46 -5.48 -9.65 -15.58
C THR A 46 -6.04 -8.37 -14.95
N LEU A 47 -5.60 -8.02 -13.75
CA LEU A 47 -6.01 -6.77 -13.08
C LEU A 47 -5.69 -5.53 -13.92
N SER A 48 -4.50 -5.50 -14.53
CA SER A 48 -4.03 -4.35 -15.30
C SER A 48 -4.72 -4.21 -16.64
N ARG A 49 -4.88 -5.31 -17.39
CA ARG A 49 -5.35 -5.27 -18.78
C ARG A 49 -6.85 -5.45 -18.95
N GLU A 50 -7.49 -6.24 -18.06
CA GLU A 50 -8.92 -6.51 -18.19
C GLU A 50 -9.77 -5.56 -17.33
N ILE A 51 -9.26 -5.16 -16.13
CA ILE A 51 -9.95 -4.21 -15.26
C ILE A 51 -9.37 -2.79 -15.40
N GLY A 52 -8.10 -2.66 -15.86
CA GLY A 52 -7.45 -1.36 -16.05
C GLY A 52 -6.87 -0.74 -14.79
N VAL A 53 -6.64 -1.53 -13.72
CA VAL A 53 -6.25 -0.97 -12.41
C VAL A 53 -4.86 -0.33 -12.43
N ALA A 54 -3.95 -0.76 -13.31
CA ALA A 54 -2.61 -0.19 -13.42
C ALA A 54 -2.63 1.29 -13.84
N GLY A 55 -3.58 1.66 -14.70
CA GLY A 55 -3.73 3.01 -15.25
C GLY A 55 -4.67 3.93 -14.49
N LEU A 56 -5.24 3.50 -13.34
CA LEU A 56 -6.27 4.31 -12.64
C LEU A 56 -5.80 5.73 -12.34
N LEU A 57 -4.61 5.90 -11.77
CA LEU A 57 -4.06 7.21 -11.38
C LEU A 57 -3.34 7.95 -12.52
N VAL A 58 -3.12 7.30 -13.65
CA VAL A 58 -2.45 7.89 -14.81
C VAL A 58 -3.46 8.76 -15.58
N PRO A 59 -3.13 10.02 -15.92
CA PRO A 59 -3.98 10.89 -16.73
C PRO A 59 -4.35 10.29 -18.07
N GLU A 60 -5.52 10.66 -18.61
CA GLU A 60 -6.00 10.18 -19.92
C GLU A 60 -5.04 10.53 -21.06
N GLU A 61 -4.36 11.67 -20.99
CA GLU A 61 -3.36 12.08 -21.99
C GLU A 61 -2.16 11.13 -22.10
N TYR A 62 -1.91 10.30 -21.08
CA TYR A 62 -0.89 9.23 -21.06
C TYR A 62 -1.52 7.83 -21.15
N GLY A 63 -2.77 7.73 -21.59
CA GLY A 63 -3.45 6.46 -21.79
C GLY A 63 -4.02 5.80 -20.52
N GLY A 64 -4.06 6.51 -19.41
CA GLY A 64 -4.67 6.06 -18.17
C GLY A 64 -6.16 6.37 -18.08
N ALA A 65 -6.76 6.06 -16.94
CA ALA A 65 -8.18 6.32 -16.65
C ALA A 65 -8.44 7.73 -16.09
N GLY A 66 -7.42 8.48 -15.67
CA GLY A 66 -7.58 9.78 -15.02
C GLY A 66 -8.44 9.71 -13.74
N ALA A 67 -8.52 8.53 -13.11
CA ALA A 67 -9.29 8.33 -11.90
C ALA A 67 -8.61 8.95 -10.68
N SER A 68 -9.30 8.97 -9.55
CA SER A 68 -8.83 9.62 -8.34
C SER A 68 -8.25 8.63 -7.32
N ALA A 69 -7.78 9.17 -6.20
CA ALA A 69 -7.36 8.39 -5.05
C ALA A 69 -8.51 7.53 -4.46
N ARG A 70 -9.78 7.86 -4.72
CA ARG A 70 -10.93 7.09 -4.25
C ARG A 70 -11.02 5.72 -4.94
N GLU A 71 -10.88 5.68 -6.26
CA GLU A 71 -10.90 4.43 -7.03
C GLU A 71 -9.67 3.57 -6.68
N ALA A 72 -8.49 4.18 -6.52
CA ALA A 72 -7.30 3.46 -6.05
C ALA A 72 -7.50 2.88 -4.64
N ALA A 73 -8.17 3.60 -3.75
CA ALA A 73 -8.52 3.12 -2.40
C ALA A 73 -9.48 1.92 -2.44
N VAL A 74 -10.47 1.93 -3.33
CA VAL A 74 -11.38 0.78 -3.57
C VAL A 74 -10.58 -0.47 -3.93
N VAL A 75 -9.66 -0.35 -4.88
CA VAL A 75 -8.81 -1.49 -5.30
C VAL A 75 -7.95 -1.98 -4.14
N LEU A 76 -7.31 -1.06 -3.38
CA LEU A 76 -6.48 -1.43 -2.23
C LEU A 76 -7.27 -2.12 -1.12
N GLU A 77 -8.52 -1.70 -0.86
CA GLU A 77 -9.41 -2.36 0.10
C GLU A 77 -9.63 -3.84 -0.28
N GLU A 78 -9.92 -4.13 -1.54
CA GLU A 78 -10.13 -5.50 -2.00
C GLU A 78 -8.82 -6.31 -2.08
N LEU A 79 -7.70 -5.70 -2.50
CA LEU A 79 -6.38 -6.35 -2.48
C LEU A 79 -5.94 -6.69 -1.05
N GLY A 80 -6.25 -5.81 -0.07
CA GLY A 80 -6.03 -6.07 1.35
C GLY A 80 -6.86 -7.24 1.88
N ARG A 81 -8.14 -7.33 1.48
CA ARG A 81 -9.03 -8.46 1.83
C ARG A 81 -8.51 -9.80 1.32
N ALA A 82 -7.78 -9.81 0.22
CA ALA A 82 -7.21 -11.01 -0.39
C ALA A 82 -5.72 -11.22 -0.07
N VAL A 83 -5.06 -10.28 0.62
CA VAL A 83 -3.59 -10.20 0.77
C VAL A 83 -2.87 -10.49 -0.55
N ALA A 84 -3.40 -9.95 -1.65
CA ALA A 84 -2.99 -10.27 -3.00
C ALA A 84 -1.52 -9.89 -3.24
N PRO A 85 -0.69 -10.79 -3.79
CA PRO A 85 0.73 -10.55 -4.03
C PRO A 85 0.96 -9.89 -5.39
N VAL A 86 0.47 -8.66 -5.54
CA VAL A 86 0.58 -7.85 -6.77
C VAL A 86 1.17 -6.47 -6.47
N PRO A 87 1.85 -5.80 -7.42
CA PRO A 87 2.57 -4.56 -7.18
C PRO A 87 1.68 -3.31 -7.28
N PHE A 88 0.39 -3.39 -6.92
CA PHE A 88 -0.51 -2.26 -7.05
C PHE A 88 -0.04 -1.05 -6.22
N LEU A 89 0.26 -1.25 -4.91
CA LEU A 89 0.75 -0.16 -4.06
C LEU A 89 2.10 0.38 -4.56
N THR A 90 3.00 -0.49 -5.01
CA THR A 90 4.38 -0.11 -5.37
C THR A 90 4.48 0.50 -6.75
N SER A 91 3.77 -0.05 -7.74
CA SER A 91 3.80 0.41 -9.13
C SER A 91 2.66 1.40 -9.42
N ALA A 92 1.41 0.98 -9.33
CA ALA A 92 0.27 1.81 -9.72
C ALA A 92 0.01 3.01 -8.78
N VAL A 93 0.50 2.95 -7.52
CA VAL A 93 0.34 4.07 -6.57
C VAL A 93 1.65 4.83 -6.42
N LEU A 94 2.68 4.25 -5.79
CA LEU A 94 3.89 4.99 -5.40
C LEU A 94 4.73 5.42 -6.61
N ALA A 95 4.98 4.52 -7.56
CA ALA A 95 5.79 4.85 -8.73
C ALA A 95 5.06 5.82 -9.66
N THR A 96 3.77 5.59 -9.90
CA THR A 96 2.93 6.52 -10.69
C THR A 96 2.89 7.91 -10.07
N GLU A 97 2.65 8.01 -8.74
CA GLU A 97 2.63 9.31 -8.06
C GLU A 97 3.99 10.02 -8.12
N ALA A 98 5.10 9.28 -7.98
CA ALA A 98 6.44 9.84 -8.10
C ALA A 98 6.71 10.43 -9.50
N LEU A 99 6.26 9.75 -10.56
CA LEU A 99 6.34 10.23 -11.95
C LEU A 99 5.48 11.48 -12.16
N LEU A 100 4.22 11.44 -11.72
CA LEU A 100 3.32 12.58 -11.85
C LEU A 100 3.87 13.83 -11.17
N GLN A 101 4.45 13.67 -9.98
CA GLN A 101 5.08 14.80 -9.28
C GLN A 101 6.35 15.29 -9.97
N ALA A 102 7.16 14.40 -10.56
CA ALA A 102 8.35 14.80 -11.30
C ALA A 102 8.02 15.72 -12.49
N GLY A 103 6.83 15.55 -13.07
CA GLY A 103 6.34 16.34 -14.19
C GLY A 103 5.70 17.69 -13.86
N VAL A 104 5.44 17.98 -12.57
CA VAL A 104 4.60 19.16 -12.18
C VAL A 104 5.18 20.50 -12.63
N HIS A 105 6.49 20.68 -12.56
CA HIS A 105 7.11 22.01 -12.82
C HIS A 105 7.59 22.20 -14.25
N GLU A 106 8.19 21.19 -14.86
CA GLU A 106 8.87 21.29 -16.17
C GLU A 106 8.26 20.36 -17.21
N GLY A 107 7.24 19.59 -16.84
CA GLY A 107 6.74 18.46 -17.63
C GLY A 107 7.69 17.27 -17.57
N LEU A 108 7.17 16.07 -17.85
CA LEU A 108 8.01 14.88 -17.95
C LEU A 108 8.81 14.88 -19.26
N PRO A 109 10.09 14.42 -19.25
CA PRO A 109 10.81 14.11 -20.48
C PRO A 109 10.11 12.96 -21.23
N ALA A 110 10.49 12.74 -22.51
CA ALA A 110 9.88 11.70 -23.33
C ALA A 110 9.86 10.34 -22.64
N GLY A 111 11.00 9.90 -22.09
CA GLY A 111 11.08 8.62 -21.39
C GLY A 111 10.20 8.52 -20.15
N GLY A 112 9.90 9.63 -19.49
CA GLY A 112 8.96 9.65 -18.35
C GLY A 112 7.49 9.54 -18.80
N ARG A 113 7.13 10.19 -19.94
CA ARG A 113 5.79 10.06 -20.55
C ARG A 113 5.54 8.65 -21.08
N ASP A 114 6.54 8.10 -21.78
CA ASP A 114 6.47 6.74 -22.31
C ASP A 114 6.29 5.73 -21.16
N LEU A 115 7.04 5.89 -20.07
CA LEU A 115 6.92 5.05 -18.90
C LEU A 115 5.53 5.14 -18.26
N LEU A 116 4.91 6.34 -18.16
CA LEU A 116 3.54 6.47 -17.68
C LEU A 116 2.55 5.70 -18.55
N ALA A 117 2.69 5.77 -19.87
CA ALA A 117 1.85 5.06 -20.81
C ALA A 117 2.02 3.52 -20.69
N GLU A 118 3.24 3.05 -20.58
CA GLU A 118 3.55 1.62 -20.36
C GLU A 118 2.99 1.09 -19.04
N LEU A 119 3.11 1.89 -17.96
CA LEU A 119 2.52 1.56 -16.66
C LEU A 119 1.00 1.49 -16.74
N ALA A 120 0.37 2.46 -17.42
CA ALA A 120 -1.08 2.49 -17.60
C ALA A 120 -1.60 1.27 -18.36
N ALA A 121 -0.87 0.85 -19.40
CA ALA A 121 -1.18 -0.34 -20.20
C ALA A 121 -0.90 -1.67 -19.45
N GLY A 122 -0.22 -1.62 -18.29
CA GLY A 122 0.23 -2.82 -17.58
C GLY A 122 1.28 -3.63 -18.36
N GLU A 123 2.06 -2.96 -19.21
CA GLU A 123 3.15 -3.55 -19.99
C GLU A 123 4.46 -3.58 -19.21
N THR A 124 4.65 -2.57 -18.35
CA THR A 124 5.82 -2.36 -17.51
C THR A 124 5.38 -2.21 -16.06
N THR A 125 6.23 -2.61 -15.13
CA THR A 125 6.06 -2.38 -13.70
C THR A 125 7.21 -1.53 -13.17
N ALA A 126 6.93 -0.65 -12.21
CA ALA A 126 7.96 0.16 -11.58
C ALA A 126 7.92 0.08 -10.05
N ALA A 127 9.08 0.28 -9.43
CA ALA A 127 9.18 0.43 -7.98
C ALA A 127 9.89 1.73 -7.62
N LEU A 128 9.34 2.46 -6.65
CA LEU A 128 10.04 3.58 -6.05
C LEU A 128 11.15 3.04 -5.13
N ALA A 129 12.40 3.31 -5.48
CA ALA A 129 13.58 2.81 -4.76
C ALA A 129 13.83 3.61 -3.47
N VAL A 130 12.94 3.41 -2.51
CA VAL A 130 13.03 3.91 -1.13
C VAL A 130 12.69 2.78 -0.16
N SER A 131 13.19 2.87 1.06
CA SER A 131 12.76 1.92 2.09
C SER A 131 11.26 1.97 2.29
N LEU A 132 10.58 0.82 2.31
CA LEU A 132 9.14 0.76 2.61
C LEU A 132 8.81 1.37 3.99
N ALA A 133 9.78 1.36 4.93
CA ALA A 133 9.64 1.97 6.25
C ALA A 133 9.94 3.49 6.27
N ALA A 134 10.25 4.10 5.11
CA ALA A 134 10.47 5.53 5.04
C ALA A 134 9.22 6.31 5.48
N SER A 135 9.45 7.37 6.28
CA SER A 135 8.37 8.21 6.79
C SER A 135 8.27 9.50 5.98
N PRO A 136 7.06 9.97 5.63
CA PRO A 136 6.88 11.26 4.97
C PRO A 136 7.32 12.47 5.82
N TYR A 137 7.56 12.26 7.12
CA TYR A 137 7.91 13.31 8.06
C TYR A 137 9.41 13.39 8.39
N ARG A 138 10.22 12.54 7.74
CA ARG A 138 11.67 12.54 7.94
C ARG A 138 12.37 12.63 6.59
N PRO A 139 13.51 13.36 6.52
CA PRO A 139 14.32 13.37 5.31
C PRO A 139 14.73 11.93 4.92
N LEU A 140 14.69 11.63 3.62
CA LEU A 140 15.29 10.39 3.14
C LEU A 140 16.82 10.50 3.30
N PRO A 141 17.49 9.47 3.83
CA PRO A 141 18.94 9.43 3.73
C PRO A 141 19.32 9.43 2.24
N PRO A 142 20.46 10.00 1.83
CA PRO A 142 20.93 9.95 0.46
C PRO A 142 21.70 8.63 0.22
N PRO A 143 20.99 7.50 -0.05
CA PRO A 143 21.65 6.19 -0.21
C PRO A 143 22.31 6.05 -1.58
N VAL A 144 21.97 6.93 -2.53
CA VAL A 144 22.46 6.94 -3.91
C VAL A 144 22.97 8.33 -4.25
N ALA A 145 24.08 8.36 -4.97
CA ALA A 145 24.68 9.58 -5.50
C ALA A 145 25.08 9.38 -6.97
N LEU A 146 25.25 10.49 -7.67
CA LEU A 146 25.89 10.48 -8.99
C LEU A 146 27.40 10.45 -8.81
N ASN A 147 28.08 9.57 -9.52
CA ASN A 147 29.54 9.54 -9.60
C ASN A 147 30.07 10.58 -10.61
N ASP A 148 31.41 10.65 -10.77
CA ASP A 148 32.06 11.60 -11.66
C ASP A 148 31.67 11.45 -13.14
N HIS A 149 31.07 10.32 -13.52
CA HIS A 149 30.58 10.04 -14.87
C HIS A 149 29.08 10.24 -15.04
N GLY A 150 28.40 10.73 -14.00
CA GLY A 150 26.95 10.92 -14.01
C GLY A 150 26.11 9.64 -13.88
N ALA A 151 26.75 8.52 -13.54
CA ALA A 151 26.08 7.26 -13.26
C ALA A 151 25.74 7.14 -11.77
N LEU A 152 24.78 6.27 -11.42
CA LEU A 152 24.30 6.13 -10.05
C LEU A 152 25.07 5.03 -9.30
N ASP A 153 25.50 5.38 -8.09
CA ASP A 153 26.16 4.49 -7.14
C ASP A 153 25.47 4.55 -5.78
N GLY A 154 25.21 3.39 -5.17
CA GLY A 154 24.65 3.32 -3.83
C GLY A 154 23.88 2.05 -3.54
N GLU A 155 23.36 1.94 -2.31
CA GLU A 155 22.59 0.80 -1.84
C GLU A 155 21.33 1.27 -1.12
N ILE A 156 20.16 0.77 -1.54
CA ILE A 156 18.87 1.07 -0.93
C ILE A 156 18.31 -0.23 -0.34
N ARG A 157 17.95 -0.18 0.93
CA ARG A 157 17.45 -1.35 1.66
C ARG A 157 15.94 -1.31 1.83
N ALA A 158 15.34 -2.50 1.93
CA ALA A 158 13.92 -2.71 2.17
C ALA A 158 13.02 -2.05 1.12
N VAL A 159 13.40 -2.14 -0.16
CA VAL A 159 12.59 -1.67 -1.29
C VAL A 159 11.52 -2.71 -1.59
N ALA A 160 10.26 -2.34 -1.47
CA ALA A 160 9.14 -3.20 -1.82
C ALA A 160 8.86 -3.16 -3.33
N GLY A 161 8.56 -4.32 -3.91
CA GLY A 161 8.21 -4.46 -5.33
C GLY A 161 9.40 -4.38 -6.29
N ALA A 162 10.64 -4.24 -5.79
CA ALA A 162 11.82 -4.22 -6.65
C ALA A 162 12.04 -5.55 -7.38
N ASP A 163 11.64 -6.67 -6.77
CA ASP A 163 11.71 -8.01 -7.34
C ASP A 163 10.74 -8.25 -8.50
N ALA A 164 9.73 -7.41 -8.61
CA ALA A 164 8.71 -7.44 -9.67
C ALA A 164 8.84 -6.27 -10.66
N ALA A 165 9.79 -5.37 -10.45
CA ALA A 165 9.90 -4.15 -11.23
C ALA A 165 10.80 -4.34 -12.47
N ASP A 166 10.34 -3.82 -13.60
CA ASP A 166 11.14 -3.64 -14.81
C ASP A 166 11.96 -2.34 -14.72
N VAL A 167 11.43 -1.36 -13.96
CA VAL A 167 12.01 -0.02 -13.78
C VAL A 167 12.09 0.34 -12.30
N LEU A 168 13.22 0.90 -11.90
CA LEU A 168 13.42 1.52 -10.60
C LEU A 168 13.36 3.05 -10.73
N LEU A 169 12.55 3.68 -9.91
CA LEU A 169 12.53 5.13 -9.76
C LEU A 169 13.37 5.51 -8.56
N VAL A 170 14.54 6.07 -8.82
CA VAL A 170 15.59 6.29 -7.82
C VAL A 170 15.67 7.77 -7.45
N PRO A 171 15.37 8.14 -6.20
CA PRO A 171 15.63 9.49 -5.71
C PRO A 171 17.13 9.76 -5.52
N VAL A 172 17.60 10.89 -6.05
CA VAL A 172 18.96 11.40 -5.83
C VAL A 172 18.86 12.88 -5.45
N GLY A 173 19.05 13.19 -4.19
CA GLY A 173 18.77 14.53 -3.67
C GLY A 173 17.29 14.91 -3.88
N THR A 174 17.05 15.99 -4.62
CA THR A 174 15.69 16.47 -4.99
C THR A 174 15.29 16.08 -6.40
N ALA A 175 15.96 15.15 -7.03
CA ALA A 175 15.64 14.68 -8.39
C ALA A 175 15.27 13.20 -8.39
N LEU A 176 14.39 12.82 -9.34
CA LEU A 176 13.99 11.46 -9.62
C LEU A 176 14.69 10.96 -10.87
N TYR A 177 15.26 9.76 -10.81
CA TYR A 177 15.91 9.11 -11.94
C TYR A 177 15.21 7.79 -12.28
N ARG A 178 15.12 7.49 -13.58
CA ARG A 178 14.73 6.18 -14.10
C ARG A 178 15.99 5.32 -14.28
N VAL A 179 15.95 4.10 -13.73
CA VAL A 179 16.99 3.06 -13.93
C VAL A 179 16.26 1.78 -14.34
N TRP A 180 16.72 1.11 -15.40
CA TRP A 180 16.22 -0.21 -15.74
C TRP A 180 16.65 -1.22 -14.68
N ALA A 181 15.77 -2.12 -14.26
CA ALA A 181 16.06 -3.08 -13.19
C ALA A 181 17.25 -4.00 -13.50
N GLU A 182 17.47 -4.32 -14.78
CA GLU A 182 18.64 -5.07 -15.26
C GLU A 182 19.99 -4.35 -15.02
N GLY A 183 19.97 -3.03 -14.85
CA GLY A 183 21.13 -2.20 -14.49
C GLY A 183 21.41 -2.16 -12.99
N ALA A 184 20.65 -2.85 -12.17
CA ALA A 184 20.78 -2.93 -10.72
C ALA A 184 20.95 -4.38 -10.25
N ARG A 185 21.62 -4.59 -9.12
CA ARG A 185 21.55 -5.86 -8.41
C ARG A 185 20.40 -5.79 -7.40
N ILE A 186 19.47 -6.72 -7.51
CA ILE A 186 18.27 -6.80 -6.66
C ILE A 186 18.32 -8.10 -5.87
N ASP A 187 18.60 -7.99 -4.57
CA ASP A 187 18.70 -9.12 -3.66
C ASP A 187 17.45 -9.15 -2.76
N VAL A 188 16.52 -10.08 -3.01
CA VAL A 188 15.36 -10.29 -2.14
C VAL A 188 15.81 -10.76 -0.76
N VAL A 189 15.31 -10.13 0.29
CA VAL A 189 15.69 -10.47 1.66
C VAL A 189 14.47 -11.07 2.40
N PRO A 190 14.70 -11.86 3.47
CA PRO A 190 13.61 -12.39 4.27
C PRO A 190 12.68 -11.27 4.76
N SER A 191 11.40 -11.36 4.43
CA SER A 191 10.36 -10.44 4.83
C SER A 191 9.39 -11.10 5.81
N LEU A 192 8.88 -10.35 6.77
CA LEU A 192 7.79 -10.82 7.62
C LEU A 192 6.54 -11.11 6.78
N ASP A 193 6.18 -10.20 5.88
CA ASP A 193 5.09 -10.37 4.93
C ASP A 193 5.59 -11.06 3.67
N LEU A 194 5.31 -12.34 3.55
CA LEU A 194 5.70 -13.15 2.40
C LEU A 194 4.94 -12.78 1.11
N THR A 195 3.83 -12.05 1.24
CA THR A 195 3.00 -11.62 0.11
C THR A 195 3.42 -10.24 -0.43
N ARG A 196 4.40 -9.59 0.22
CA ARG A 196 5.05 -8.35 -0.23
C ARG A 196 6.55 -8.44 0.05
N PRO A 197 7.33 -9.06 -0.84
CA PRO A 197 8.77 -9.12 -0.73
C PRO A 197 9.40 -7.74 -0.64
N ILE A 198 10.52 -7.68 0.05
CA ILE A 198 11.40 -6.52 0.09
C ILE A 198 12.80 -6.92 -0.38
N ALA A 199 13.50 -5.99 -0.99
CA ALA A 199 14.83 -6.25 -1.53
C ALA A 199 15.87 -5.20 -1.10
N VAL A 200 17.12 -5.56 -1.20
CA VAL A 200 18.25 -4.64 -1.26
C VAL A 200 18.53 -4.37 -2.74
N VAL A 201 18.50 -3.10 -3.13
CA VAL A 201 18.84 -2.63 -4.47
C VAL A 201 20.23 -2.00 -4.43
N THR A 202 21.19 -2.55 -5.18
CA THR A 202 22.54 -2.03 -5.30
C THR A 202 22.78 -1.51 -6.71
N LEU A 203 23.19 -0.26 -6.81
CA LEU A 203 23.57 0.43 -8.03
C LEU A 203 25.10 0.59 -8.04
N SER A 204 25.75 0.20 -9.13
CA SER A 204 27.21 0.27 -9.30
C SER A 204 27.50 0.80 -10.69
N GLY A 205 27.60 2.12 -10.82
CA GLY A 205 27.77 2.79 -12.11
C GLY A 205 26.52 2.63 -12.99
N ALA A 206 25.33 2.54 -12.40
CA ALA A 206 24.11 2.31 -13.15
C ALA A 206 23.73 3.56 -13.98
N PRO A 207 23.45 3.42 -15.30
CA PRO A 207 22.95 4.52 -16.08
C PRO A 207 21.56 4.92 -15.65
N GLY A 208 21.30 6.21 -15.48
CA GLY A 208 20.00 6.73 -15.09
C GLY A 208 19.59 7.93 -15.91
N GLU A 209 18.32 7.99 -16.27
CA GLU A 209 17.70 9.15 -16.92
C GLU A 209 17.02 10.03 -15.86
N ARG A 210 17.37 11.31 -15.80
CA ARG A 210 16.71 12.27 -14.92
C ARG A 210 15.31 12.56 -15.43
N LEU A 211 14.30 12.36 -14.57
CA LEU A 211 12.88 12.54 -14.92
C LEU A 211 12.32 13.90 -14.47
N GLY A 212 12.84 14.49 -13.40
CA GLY A 212 12.37 15.77 -12.87
C GLY A 212 12.65 15.95 -11.40
N ALA A 213 11.94 16.87 -10.77
CA ALA A 213 12.00 17.13 -9.34
C ALA A 213 11.30 16.01 -8.55
N PHE A 214 11.76 15.76 -7.34
CA PHE A 214 11.19 14.74 -6.45
C PHE A 214 10.95 15.30 -5.05
N ASP A 215 9.70 15.23 -4.61
CA ASP A 215 9.30 15.50 -3.24
C ASP A 215 8.87 14.21 -2.55
N ALA A 216 9.82 13.64 -1.80
CA ALA A 216 9.60 12.39 -1.06
C ALA A 216 8.42 12.50 -0.08
N ARG A 217 8.26 13.66 0.60
CA ARG A 217 7.19 13.86 1.58
C ARG A 217 5.82 13.65 0.94
N ARG A 218 5.58 14.27 -0.21
CA ARG A 218 4.28 14.20 -0.90
C ARG A 218 3.98 12.80 -1.40
N VAL A 219 4.94 12.14 -2.07
CA VAL A 219 4.77 10.78 -2.59
C VAL A 219 4.49 9.79 -1.46
N LEU A 220 5.30 9.84 -0.38
CA LEU A 220 5.14 8.93 0.74
C LEU A 220 3.85 9.20 1.53
N ALA A 221 3.44 10.47 1.67
CA ALA A 221 2.17 10.82 2.33
C ALA A 221 0.97 10.34 1.52
N PHE A 222 0.99 10.51 0.19
CA PHE A 222 -0.05 9.98 -0.71
C PHE A 222 -0.16 8.46 -0.59
N GLY A 223 0.98 7.75 -0.66
CA GLY A 223 1.02 6.31 -0.48
C GLY A 223 0.56 5.87 0.91
N ALA A 224 0.92 6.60 1.98
CA ALA A 224 0.50 6.30 3.35
C ALA A 224 -1.02 6.42 3.51
N GLY A 225 -1.63 7.45 2.95
CA GLY A 225 -3.08 7.63 2.96
C GLY A 225 -3.81 6.49 2.25
N LEU A 226 -3.34 6.10 1.06
CA LEU A 226 -3.93 4.99 0.30
C LEU A 226 -3.67 3.61 0.93
N LEU A 227 -2.50 3.38 1.56
CA LEU A 227 -2.21 2.14 2.29
C LEU A 227 -3.24 1.87 3.40
N THR A 228 -3.89 2.90 3.96
CA THR A 228 -4.93 2.71 4.98
C THR A 228 -6.14 1.93 4.48
N SER A 229 -6.45 2.02 3.20
CA SER A 229 -7.52 1.23 2.57
C SER A 229 -7.15 -0.25 2.46
N GLU A 230 -5.89 -0.58 2.17
CA GLU A 230 -5.42 -1.96 2.23
C GLU A 230 -5.49 -2.50 3.67
N GLN A 231 -5.05 -1.72 4.65
CA GLN A 231 -5.12 -2.08 6.08
C GLN A 231 -6.57 -2.30 6.53
N LEU A 232 -7.51 -1.49 6.04
CA LEU A 232 -8.95 -1.69 6.25
C LEU A 232 -9.41 -3.03 5.68
N GLY A 233 -9.04 -3.37 4.45
CA GLY A 233 -9.38 -4.65 3.82
C GLY A 233 -8.87 -5.85 4.61
N VAL A 234 -7.64 -5.79 5.11
CA VAL A 234 -7.05 -6.80 6.02
C VAL A 234 -7.91 -6.95 7.29
N ALA A 235 -8.24 -5.84 7.95
CA ALA A 235 -9.05 -5.85 9.17
C ALA A 235 -10.46 -6.40 8.94
N GLU A 236 -11.11 -6.01 7.84
CA GLU A 236 -12.45 -6.48 7.49
C GLU A 236 -12.49 -7.99 7.25
N TRP A 237 -11.49 -8.52 6.56
CA TRP A 237 -11.41 -9.96 6.33
C TRP A 237 -11.20 -10.72 7.64
N CYS A 238 -10.27 -10.27 8.49
CA CYS A 238 -10.01 -10.90 9.80
C CYS A 238 -11.26 -10.87 10.68
N LEU A 239 -11.98 -9.74 10.72
CA LEU A 239 -13.23 -9.61 11.49
C LEU A 239 -14.31 -10.58 10.99
N ALA A 240 -14.52 -10.63 9.66
CA ALA A 240 -15.55 -11.48 9.05
C ALA A 240 -15.25 -12.97 9.25
N THR A 241 -13.99 -13.39 9.03
CA THR A 241 -13.56 -14.78 9.19
C THR A 241 -13.66 -15.22 10.66
N THR A 242 -13.26 -14.34 11.59
CA THR A 242 -13.37 -14.63 13.03
C THR A 242 -14.84 -14.73 13.46
N LEU A 243 -15.70 -13.85 12.95
CA LEU A 243 -17.13 -13.89 13.24
C LEU A 243 -17.77 -15.19 12.73
N ALA A 244 -17.40 -15.68 11.54
CA ALA A 244 -17.85 -16.96 11.02
C ALA A 244 -17.39 -18.11 11.92
N HIS A 245 -16.10 -18.15 12.26
CA HIS A 245 -15.52 -19.18 13.11
C HIS A 245 -16.22 -19.29 14.47
N ILE A 246 -16.43 -18.20 15.20
CA ILE A 246 -17.02 -18.23 16.53
C ILE A 246 -18.50 -18.61 16.53
N ARG A 247 -19.21 -18.47 15.41
CA ARG A 247 -20.59 -18.94 15.24
C ARG A 247 -20.67 -20.45 15.04
N GLU A 248 -19.67 -21.06 14.45
CA GLU A 248 -19.63 -22.49 14.12
C GLU A 248 -18.92 -23.32 15.20
N ARG A 249 -17.86 -22.78 15.82
CA ARG A 249 -17.08 -23.48 16.83
C ARG A 249 -17.85 -23.67 18.13
N HIS A 250 -18.02 -24.92 18.56
CA HIS A 250 -18.71 -25.26 19.81
C HIS A 250 -17.72 -25.62 20.92
N GLN A 251 -17.95 -25.09 22.11
CA GLN A 251 -17.32 -25.45 23.38
C GLN A 251 -18.36 -25.32 24.49
N PHE A 252 -18.32 -26.19 25.51
CA PHE A 252 -19.30 -26.19 26.60
C PHE A 252 -20.74 -26.28 26.11
N ALA A 253 -20.99 -27.17 25.13
CA ALA A 253 -22.28 -27.47 24.49
C ALA A 253 -22.96 -26.30 23.76
N ARG A 254 -22.25 -25.24 23.40
CA ARG A 254 -22.80 -24.10 22.64
C ARG A 254 -21.72 -23.43 21.76
N PRO A 255 -22.13 -22.66 20.74
CA PRO A 255 -21.19 -21.86 19.96
C PRO A 255 -20.40 -20.90 20.87
N ILE A 256 -19.07 -20.79 20.63
CA ILE A 256 -18.21 -19.92 21.45
C ILE A 256 -18.61 -18.44 21.34
N GLY A 257 -19.17 -18.02 20.21
CA GLY A 257 -19.72 -16.68 20.01
C GLY A 257 -20.96 -16.38 20.87
N SER A 258 -21.54 -17.39 21.56
CA SER A 258 -22.64 -17.16 22.50
C SER A 258 -22.19 -16.63 23.87
N PHE A 259 -20.87 -16.75 24.18
CA PHE A 259 -20.33 -16.24 25.44
C PHE A 259 -20.24 -14.71 25.42
N GLN A 260 -20.72 -14.06 26.50
CA GLN A 260 -20.80 -12.61 26.57
C GLN A 260 -19.43 -11.92 26.39
N ALA A 261 -18.38 -12.46 26.98
CA ALA A 261 -17.03 -11.92 26.84
C ALA A 261 -16.56 -11.89 25.37
N ILE A 262 -16.88 -12.93 24.58
CA ILE A 262 -16.52 -12.99 23.16
C ILE A 262 -17.38 -12.00 22.35
N LYS A 263 -18.68 -11.90 22.65
CA LYS A 263 -19.56 -10.93 22.01
C LYS A 263 -19.08 -9.48 22.20
N HIS A 264 -18.66 -9.12 23.40
CA HIS A 264 -18.15 -7.79 23.71
C HIS A 264 -16.87 -7.50 22.93
N ARG A 265 -15.91 -8.43 22.92
CA ARG A 265 -14.68 -8.30 22.09
C ARG A 265 -15.01 -8.09 20.62
N MET A 266 -15.92 -8.88 20.06
CA MET A 266 -16.31 -8.71 18.64
C MET A 266 -17.02 -7.39 18.37
N ALA A 267 -17.80 -6.89 19.33
CA ALA A 267 -18.45 -5.57 19.20
C ALA A 267 -17.41 -4.43 19.20
N ASP A 268 -16.40 -4.51 20.07
CA ASP A 268 -15.31 -3.55 20.10
C ASP A 268 -14.50 -3.56 18.79
N LEU A 269 -14.15 -4.75 18.29
CA LEU A 269 -13.47 -4.89 17.00
C LEU A 269 -14.29 -4.34 15.83
N TRP A 270 -15.59 -4.58 15.85
CA TRP A 270 -16.50 -4.04 14.82
C TRP A 270 -16.53 -2.50 14.85
N LEU A 271 -16.56 -1.89 16.04
CA LEU A 271 -16.49 -0.43 16.20
C LEU A 271 -15.16 0.13 15.69
N ASP A 272 -14.05 -0.55 16.01
CA ASP A 272 -12.72 -0.13 15.55
C ASP A 272 -12.62 -0.18 14.03
N VAL A 273 -13.11 -1.25 13.39
CA VAL A 273 -13.14 -1.38 11.91
C VAL A 273 -14.07 -0.33 11.29
N ALA A 274 -15.21 -0.04 11.90
CA ALA A 274 -16.13 1.00 11.40
C ALA A 274 -15.47 2.39 11.41
N ARG A 275 -14.71 2.71 12.47
CA ARG A 275 -13.94 3.96 12.57
C ARG A 275 -12.77 3.99 11.57
N ALA A 276 -12.06 2.87 11.41
CA ALA A 276 -11.00 2.74 10.42
C ALA A 276 -11.51 2.96 9.00
N ARG A 277 -12.69 2.41 8.66
CA ARG A 277 -13.34 2.63 7.36
C ARG A 277 -13.64 4.11 7.13
N ALA A 278 -14.17 4.81 8.12
CA ALA A 278 -14.44 6.24 8.00
C ALA A 278 -13.15 7.04 7.79
N ALA A 279 -12.10 6.74 8.55
CA ALA A 279 -10.81 7.42 8.46
C ALA A 279 -10.12 7.18 7.11
N ALA A 280 -10.03 5.91 6.64
CA ALA A 280 -9.42 5.55 5.36
C ALA A 280 -10.13 6.22 4.17
N ARG A 281 -11.47 6.16 4.15
CA ARG A 281 -12.27 6.77 3.07
C ARG A 281 -12.19 8.29 3.09
N ASN A 282 -12.10 8.92 4.27
CA ASN A 282 -11.90 10.36 4.37
C ASN A 282 -10.52 10.77 3.83
N ALA A 283 -9.46 10.04 4.17
CA ALA A 283 -8.12 10.29 3.64
C ALA A 283 -8.10 10.16 2.10
N ALA A 284 -8.64 9.08 1.55
CA ALA A 284 -8.73 8.88 0.11
C ALA A 284 -9.53 9.99 -0.58
N ASN A 285 -10.65 10.43 0.02
CA ASN A 285 -11.48 11.50 -0.52
C ASN A 285 -10.76 12.85 -0.56
N LEU A 286 -9.98 13.20 0.46
CA LEU A 286 -9.24 14.46 0.49
C LEU A 286 -8.01 14.40 -0.44
N LEU A 287 -7.35 13.25 -0.55
CA LEU A 287 -6.27 13.04 -1.53
C LEU A 287 -6.77 13.08 -2.97
N ALA A 288 -8.03 12.69 -3.22
CA ALA A 288 -8.63 12.74 -4.57
C ALA A 288 -8.70 14.16 -5.15
N ALA A 289 -8.83 15.17 -4.30
CA ALA A 289 -8.85 16.56 -4.71
C ALA A 289 -7.47 17.09 -5.18
N ARG A 290 -6.38 16.34 -4.98
CA ARG A 290 -4.99 16.74 -5.28
C ARG A 290 -4.68 18.19 -4.89
N PRO A 291 -4.86 18.58 -3.61
CA PRO A 291 -4.77 19.96 -3.20
C PRO A 291 -3.36 20.54 -3.40
N GLU A 292 -3.31 21.82 -3.78
CA GLU A 292 -2.06 22.53 -3.96
C GLU A 292 -1.28 22.67 -2.64
N PRO A 293 0.05 22.45 -2.64
CA PRO A 293 0.88 22.55 -1.44
C PRO A 293 0.74 23.91 -0.74
N GLY A 294 0.72 23.88 0.59
CA GLY A 294 0.63 25.10 1.42
C GLY A 294 -0.78 25.70 1.54
N THR A 295 -1.79 25.06 0.92
CA THR A 295 -3.20 25.47 1.10
C THR A 295 -3.82 24.79 2.33
N GLU A 296 -4.91 25.36 2.84
CA GLU A 296 -5.71 24.76 3.93
C GLU A 296 -6.20 23.34 3.56
N ALA A 297 -6.63 23.15 2.31
CA ALA A 297 -7.03 21.83 1.81
C ALA A 297 -5.90 20.81 1.83
N ALA A 298 -4.64 21.23 1.57
CA ALA A 298 -3.48 20.35 1.67
C ALA A 298 -3.19 19.96 3.12
N LEU A 299 -3.30 20.90 4.06
CA LEU A 299 -3.14 20.64 5.50
C LEU A 299 -4.24 19.70 6.00
N GLU A 300 -5.48 19.87 5.54
CA GLU A 300 -6.59 18.97 5.87
C GLU A 300 -6.33 17.53 5.35
N ALA A 301 -5.84 17.38 4.11
CA ALA A 301 -5.48 16.09 3.54
C ALA A 301 -4.30 15.43 4.29
N GLU A 302 -3.29 16.20 4.69
CA GLU A 302 -2.19 15.72 5.51
C GLU A 302 -2.68 15.23 6.89
N ALA A 303 -3.54 16.02 7.56
CA ALA A 303 -4.11 15.66 8.85
C ALA A 303 -4.97 14.40 8.76
N ALA A 304 -5.83 14.29 7.73
CA ALA A 304 -6.66 13.11 7.49
C ALA A 304 -5.81 11.86 7.22
N THR A 305 -4.73 11.99 6.44
CA THR A 305 -3.76 10.92 6.20
C THR A 305 -3.10 10.46 7.50
N ALA A 306 -2.66 11.40 8.35
CA ALA A 306 -2.02 11.09 9.63
C ALA A 306 -3.00 10.40 10.59
N VAL A 307 -4.25 10.86 10.67
CA VAL A 307 -5.33 10.21 11.44
C VAL A 307 -5.58 8.80 10.93
N ALA A 308 -5.79 8.64 9.61
CA ALA A 308 -6.11 7.36 9.01
C ALA A 308 -4.96 6.36 9.20
N LYS A 309 -3.71 6.76 8.90
CA LYS A 309 -2.55 5.85 8.99
C LYS A 309 -2.25 5.44 10.43
N SER A 310 -2.36 6.36 11.40
CA SER A 310 -2.18 6.00 12.81
C SER A 310 -3.25 5.03 13.30
N TRP A 311 -4.52 5.24 12.95
CA TRP A 311 -5.62 4.42 13.43
C TRP A 311 -5.75 3.08 12.68
N CYS A 312 -5.77 3.10 11.34
CA CYS A 312 -5.94 1.87 10.54
C CYS A 312 -4.81 0.86 10.77
N SER A 313 -3.57 1.33 11.00
CA SER A 313 -2.45 0.46 11.31
C SER A 313 -2.67 -0.33 12.60
N GLU A 314 -3.07 0.35 13.68
CA GLU A 314 -3.32 -0.29 14.97
C GLU A 314 -4.53 -1.22 14.92
N VAL A 315 -5.59 -0.80 14.21
CA VAL A 315 -6.81 -1.61 14.05
C VAL A 315 -6.52 -2.89 13.25
N ALA A 316 -5.80 -2.79 12.12
CA ALA A 316 -5.48 -3.97 11.32
C ALA A 316 -4.70 -5.01 12.11
N VAL A 317 -3.71 -4.57 12.87
CA VAL A 317 -2.91 -5.44 13.75
C VAL A 317 -3.78 -6.05 14.83
N ARG A 318 -4.52 -5.23 15.58
CA ARG A 318 -5.38 -5.68 16.69
C ARG A 318 -6.41 -6.70 16.22
N VAL A 319 -7.10 -6.44 15.10
CA VAL A 319 -8.13 -7.35 14.58
C VAL A 319 -7.52 -8.67 14.12
N ALA A 320 -6.33 -8.64 13.51
CA ALA A 320 -5.63 -9.86 13.10
C ALA A 320 -5.15 -10.67 14.32
N GLU A 321 -4.57 -10.04 15.35
CA GLU A 321 -4.16 -10.69 16.61
C GLU A 321 -5.34 -11.32 17.34
N GLU A 322 -6.45 -10.59 17.47
CA GLU A 322 -7.69 -11.09 18.05
C GLU A 322 -8.29 -12.25 17.25
N GLY A 323 -8.18 -12.17 15.91
CA GLY A 323 -8.54 -13.27 15.03
C GLY A 323 -7.77 -14.54 15.36
N VAL A 324 -6.44 -14.46 15.45
CA VAL A 324 -5.59 -15.60 15.84
C VAL A 324 -5.99 -16.12 17.23
N GLN A 325 -6.19 -15.24 18.20
CA GLN A 325 -6.57 -15.62 19.56
C GLN A 325 -7.92 -16.34 19.62
N LEU A 326 -8.93 -15.85 18.88
CA LEU A 326 -10.30 -16.42 18.90
C LEU A 326 -10.42 -17.71 18.10
N HIS A 327 -9.52 -17.98 17.15
CA HIS A 327 -9.39 -19.27 16.48
C HIS A 327 -8.66 -20.31 17.33
N GLY A 328 -7.96 -19.89 18.40
CA GLY A 328 -7.20 -20.77 19.29
C GLY A 328 -6.09 -21.53 18.55
N GLY A 329 -5.91 -22.81 18.84
CA GLY A 329 -4.86 -23.62 18.23
C GLY A 329 -4.88 -23.60 16.69
N THR A 330 -6.06 -23.60 16.07
CA THR A 330 -6.21 -23.53 14.60
C THR A 330 -5.62 -22.23 14.03
N GLY A 331 -5.84 -21.10 14.69
CA GLY A 331 -5.30 -19.81 14.25
C GLY A 331 -3.78 -19.69 14.30
N MET A 332 -3.13 -20.60 15.06
CA MET A 332 -1.67 -20.65 15.18
C MET A 332 -1.02 -21.61 14.17
N THR A 333 -1.81 -22.37 13.40
CA THR A 333 -1.28 -23.31 12.43
C THR A 333 -0.90 -22.60 11.11
N TRP A 334 0.07 -23.19 10.40
CA TRP A 334 0.52 -22.64 9.10
C TRP A 334 -0.53 -22.79 8.00
N GLU A 335 -1.38 -23.77 8.10
CA GLU A 335 -2.46 -24.05 7.14
C GLU A 335 -3.60 -23.03 7.22
N HIS A 336 -3.76 -22.37 8.39
CA HIS A 336 -4.80 -21.36 8.55
C HIS A 336 -4.31 -19.99 8.06
N PRO A 337 -5.05 -19.28 7.19
CA PRO A 337 -4.55 -18.10 6.49
C PRO A 337 -4.36 -16.86 7.38
N LEU A 338 -4.85 -16.84 8.62
CA LEU A 338 -4.75 -15.67 9.52
C LEU A 338 -3.32 -15.17 9.71
N HIS A 339 -2.31 -16.05 9.67
CA HIS A 339 -0.93 -15.61 9.80
C HIS A 339 -0.47 -14.74 8.63
N LEU A 340 -1.01 -14.92 7.40
CA LEU A 340 -0.71 -14.06 6.25
C LEU A 340 -1.23 -12.63 6.52
N TYR A 341 -2.46 -12.52 7.02
CA TYR A 341 -3.08 -11.25 7.36
C TYR A 341 -2.39 -10.55 8.53
N LEU A 342 -2.01 -11.29 9.57
CA LEU A 342 -1.25 -10.75 10.70
C LEU A 342 0.12 -10.21 10.24
N LYS A 343 0.83 -10.95 9.41
CA LYS A 343 2.12 -10.55 8.85
C LYS A 343 2.00 -9.33 7.95
N ARG A 344 0.97 -9.27 7.08
CA ARG A 344 0.66 -8.11 6.25
C ARG A 344 0.32 -6.89 7.14
N ALA A 345 -0.51 -7.05 8.16
CA ALA A 345 -0.87 -5.98 9.09
C ALA A 345 0.37 -5.42 9.80
N LYS A 346 1.25 -6.30 10.35
CA LYS A 346 2.50 -5.89 11.02
C LYS A 346 3.49 -5.21 10.09
N ALA A 347 3.67 -5.70 8.87
CA ALA A 347 4.52 -5.06 7.88
C ALA A 347 3.97 -3.69 7.47
N SER A 348 2.64 -3.60 7.24
CA SER A 348 1.98 -2.35 6.86
C SER A 348 1.88 -1.35 8.02
N GLU A 349 1.96 -1.78 9.28
CA GLU A 349 2.02 -0.90 10.45
C GLU A 349 3.25 0.03 10.39
N THR A 350 4.40 -0.50 9.98
CA THR A 350 5.65 0.26 9.88
C THR A 350 5.87 0.91 8.52
N ALA A 351 5.18 0.45 7.49
CA ALA A 351 5.31 0.97 6.13
C ALA A 351 4.84 2.43 6.04
N LEU A 352 5.61 3.26 5.31
CA LEU A 352 5.32 4.67 5.04
C LEU A 352 5.10 5.49 6.33
N GLY A 353 5.87 5.17 7.36
CA GLY A 353 5.79 5.78 8.68
C GLY A 353 4.97 4.97 9.69
N THR A 354 5.47 4.88 10.92
CA THR A 354 4.80 4.20 12.02
C THR A 354 3.58 4.99 12.53
N PRO A 355 2.61 4.36 13.24
CA PRO A 355 1.51 5.07 13.90
C PRO A 355 1.97 6.23 14.78
N GLY A 356 3.08 6.04 15.51
CA GLY A 356 3.69 7.08 16.33
C GLY A 356 4.15 8.27 15.50
N ALA A 357 4.87 8.06 14.39
CA ALA A 357 5.33 9.13 13.52
C ALA A 357 4.18 9.95 12.93
N HIS A 358 3.06 9.30 12.59
CA HIS A 358 1.85 9.97 12.10
C HIS A 358 1.15 10.77 13.22
N ARG A 359 1.11 10.25 14.46
CA ARG A 359 0.58 11.03 15.61
C ARG A 359 1.46 12.23 15.96
N ASP A 360 2.77 12.08 15.91
CA ASP A 360 3.71 13.21 16.13
C ASP A 360 3.47 14.31 15.09
N ALA A 361 3.33 13.95 13.80
CA ALA A 361 3.01 14.90 12.75
C ALA A 361 1.64 15.56 12.96
N LEU A 362 0.62 14.78 13.36
CA LEU A 362 -0.71 15.29 13.64
C LEU A 362 -0.69 16.32 14.81
N SER A 363 0.13 16.09 15.83
CA SER A 363 0.26 17.04 16.94
C SER A 363 0.79 18.40 16.49
N VAL A 364 1.70 18.42 15.52
CA VAL A 364 2.21 19.65 14.91
C VAL A 364 1.15 20.32 14.03
N LEU A 365 0.44 19.53 13.20
CA LEU A 365 -0.62 20.05 12.32
C LEU A 365 -1.81 20.65 13.11
N ALA A 366 -2.10 20.09 14.28
CA ALA A 366 -3.19 20.54 15.16
C ALA A 366 -2.73 21.57 16.21
N ASP A 367 -1.49 22.06 16.13
CA ASP A 367 -0.89 23.03 17.07
C ASP A 367 -1.05 22.60 18.55
N LEU A 368 -0.85 21.31 18.82
CA LEU A 368 -0.92 20.81 20.19
C LEU A 368 0.36 21.16 20.95
N PRO A 369 0.25 21.58 22.24
CA PRO A 369 1.43 21.86 23.06
C PRO A 369 2.29 20.59 23.24
N ALA A 370 3.60 20.77 23.31
CA ALA A 370 4.50 19.68 23.63
C ALA A 370 4.12 19.05 24.98
N PRO A 371 4.25 17.72 25.14
CA PRO A 371 4.00 17.07 26.41
C PRO A 371 4.95 17.64 27.48
N ILE A 372 4.41 17.91 28.67
CA ILE A 372 5.14 18.41 29.84
C ILE A 372 6.07 17.37 30.40
#